data_2341a27181b28f7db8491d99d57cb17e
#
_entry.id   2341a27181b28f7db8491d99d57cb17e
#
_cell.length_a   1.000
_cell.length_b   1.000
_cell.length_c   1.000
_cell.angle_alpha   90.00
_cell.angle_beta   90.00
_cell.angle_gamma   90.00
#
_symmetry.space_group_name_H-M   'P 1'
#
loop_
_entity.id
_entity.type
_entity.pdbx_description
1 polymer ?
#
loop_
_entity_poly.entity_id
_entity_poly.type
_entity_poly.pdbx_seq_one_letter_code
_entity_poly.pdbx_strand_id
1 'polypeptide(L)'
;MARDQQKTRIEVVLTKRPSMLSATKAVRRLVVTASLVALVLPGMAAANPQMLVDVGSGRVIAHQEAFRKWYPASLTKLMTAYTTFRSMRAGELSPETVVVMSKHAADQPASKMYFKPGSKLTLDSALKLLIIKSANDVAVAIGETVSGSEAAFVQRMNQEAQRLGMTSTRFVNPNGLPGKGQYTTARDMALLAVTIRREFPEYAGYFALEGVTTGKKDYPNYNLLVGRFPGADGMKTGYVCASGFNQVSSATRNGRTVISVVLGADSLGARADISADLLQKGLTTSVAGNRLEQLAPYGEGLDQVTDISAQICNPQARKVRSEGRDEAGRMKLLSPYIREMGRPPAMSFAGLIPGSEPVATAKGEIANVPIPKPRPTF
;
A
#
# COMPACT_ATOMS: atom_id res chain seq x y z
N MET A 1 -59.89 -67.63 -45.74
CA MET A 1 -60.71 -67.34 -46.94
C MET A 1 -61.35 -66.00 -46.79
N ALA A 2 -61.43 -65.26 -47.89
CA ALA A 2 -62.05 -63.96 -48.06
C ALA A 2 -61.22 -62.71 -47.64
N ARG A 3 -60.72 -62.05 -48.64
CA ARG A 3 -60.18 -60.71 -48.74
C ARG A 3 -61.30 -59.69 -48.59
N ASP A 4 -61.02 -58.64 -47.80
CA ASP A 4 -61.81 -57.42 -47.96
C ASP A 4 -60.86 -56.24 -48.20
N GLN A 5 -61.17 -55.53 -49.29
CA GLN A 5 -60.43 -54.39 -49.80
C GLN A 5 -61.02 -53.08 -49.27
N GLN A 6 -60.32 -52.34 -48.49
CA GLN A 6 -60.78 -51.02 -48.08
C GLN A 6 -60.05 -49.96 -48.84
N LYS A 7 -60.72 -49.21 -49.66
CA LYS A 7 -60.24 -48.05 -50.44
C LYS A 7 -60.02 -46.89 -49.50
N THR A 8 -58.74 -46.45 -49.42
CA THR A 8 -58.37 -45.24 -48.74
C THR A 8 -58.51 -44.03 -49.68
N ARG A 9 -59.37 -43.09 -49.32
CA ARG A 9 -59.57 -41.80 -49.97
C ARG A 9 -58.47 -40.84 -49.55
N ILE A 10 -57.68 -40.31 -50.50
CA ILE A 10 -56.67 -39.28 -50.22
C ILE A 10 -57.35 -37.93 -50.32
N GLU A 11 -57.48 -37.20 -49.17
CA GLU A 11 -57.81 -35.77 -49.12
C GLU A 11 -56.54 -34.95 -49.27
N VAL A 12 -56.49 -34.13 -50.35
CA VAL A 12 -55.43 -33.18 -50.60
C VAL A 12 -55.73 -31.92 -49.80
N VAL A 13 -55.01 -31.71 -48.69
CA VAL A 13 -55.04 -30.45 -47.96
C VAL A 13 -54.09 -29.46 -48.61
N LEU A 14 -54.62 -28.42 -49.22
CA LEU A 14 -53.89 -27.27 -49.76
C LEU A 14 -53.43 -26.38 -48.62
N THR A 15 -52.18 -26.53 -48.17
CA THR A 15 -51.54 -25.57 -47.24
C THR A 15 -51.15 -24.31 -47.94
N LYS A 16 -51.76 -23.19 -47.55
CA LYS A 16 -51.38 -21.82 -47.97
C LYS A 16 -49.93 -21.53 -47.57
N ARG A 17 -49.06 -21.26 -48.52
CA ARG A 17 -47.71 -20.76 -48.28
C ARG A 17 -47.78 -19.35 -47.67
N PRO A 18 -47.09 -19.08 -46.53
CA PRO A 18 -47.01 -17.72 -46.00
C PRO A 18 -46.18 -16.85 -46.92
N SER A 19 -46.60 -15.59 -47.13
CA SER A 19 -45.97 -14.65 -48.02
C SER A 19 -44.56 -14.26 -47.49
N MET A 20 -43.57 -14.19 -48.35
CA MET A 20 -42.16 -13.85 -48.04
C MET A 20 -41.96 -12.49 -47.30
N LEU A 21 -42.98 -11.62 -47.28
CA LEU A 21 -42.91 -10.33 -46.60
C LEU A 21 -43.06 -10.43 -45.06
N SER A 22 -43.56 -11.54 -44.54
CA SER A 22 -43.69 -11.70 -43.05
C SER A 22 -42.39 -12.17 -42.39
N ALA A 23 -41.54 -12.94 -43.12
CA ALA A 23 -40.30 -13.48 -42.60
C ALA A 23 -39.22 -12.40 -42.38
N THR A 24 -39.15 -11.41 -43.25
CA THR A 24 -38.17 -10.30 -43.13
C THR A 24 -38.45 -9.35 -41.97
N LYS A 25 -39.70 -9.12 -41.59
CA LYS A 25 -40.02 -8.29 -40.41
C LYS A 25 -39.75 -8.99 -39.10
N ALA A 26 -39.92 -10.32 -39.01
CA ALA A 26 -39.62 -11.10 -37.82
C ALA A 26 -38.09 -11.21 -37.56
N VAL A 27 -37.29 -11.44 -38.61
CA VAL A 27 -35.82 -11.51 -38.51
C VAL A 27 -35.23 -10.14 -38.14
N ARG A 28 -35.80 -9.03 -38.72
CA ARG A 28 -35.33 -7.68 -38.40
C ARG A 28 -35.65 -7.25 -36.95
N ARG A 29 -36.73 -7.74 -36.35
CA ARG A 29 -37.06 -7.50 -34.93
C ARG A 29 -36.20 -8.36 -33.97
N LEU A 30 -35.82 -9.56 -34.37
CA LEU A 30 -34.96 -10.44 -33.55
C LEU A 30 -33.51 -9.93 -33.53
N VAL A 31 -33.01 -9.40 -34.64
CA VAL A 31 -31.64 -8.81 -34.70
C VAL A 31 -31.53 -7.51 -33.93
N VAL A 32 -32.58 -6.67 -33.91
CA VAL A 32 -32.56 -5.40 -33.12
C VAL A 32 -32.67 -5.66 -31.64
N THR A 33 -33.39 -6.69 -31.17
CA THR A 33 -33.45 -7.05 -29.74
C THR A 33 -32.20 -7.78 -29.24
N ALA A 34 -31.52 -8.56 -30.10
CA ALA A 34 -30.24 -9.19 -29.73
C ALA A 34 -29.08 -8.20 -29.63
N SER A 35 -29.10 -7.10 -30.39
CA SER A 35 -28.04 -6.07 -30.35
C SER A 35 -28.10 -5.14 -29.10
N LEU A 36 -29.21 -5.08 -28.39
CA LEU A 36 -29.34 -4.23 -27.18
C LEU A 36 -28.99 -4.93 -25.86
N VAL A 37 -28.84 -6.27 -25.88
CA VAL A 37 -28.47 -7.03 -24.66
C VAL A 37 -26.96 -7.22 -24.52
N ALA A 38 -26.16 -6.89 -25.56
CA ALA A 38 -24.71 -7.10 -25.56
C ALA A 38 -23.88 -5.94 -24.99
N LEU A 39 -24.49 -4.94 -24.32
CA LEU A 39 -23.77 -3.71 -23.93
C LEU A 39 -23.78 -3.40 -22.43
N VAL A 40 -24.06 -4.38 -21.58
CA VAL A 40 -23.80 -4.25 -20.14
C VAL A 40 -23.03 -5.48 -19.69
N LEU A 41 -21.79 -5.60 -20.14
CA LEU A 41 -20.81 -6.32 -19.35
C LEU A 41 -20.56 -5.46 -18.11
N PRO A 42 -20.88 -5.93 -16.89
CA PRO A 42 -20.40 -5.26 -15.71
C PRO A 42 -18.88 -5.21 -15.84
N GLY A 43 -18.32 -4.01 -15.92
CA GLY A 43 -16.87 -3.84 -15.85
C GLY A 43 -16.42 -4.64 -14.65
N MET A 44 -15.65 -5.71 -14.84
CA MET A 44 -15.05 -6.46 -13.74
C MET A 44 -14.31 -5.44 -12.90
N ALA A 45 -14.79 -5.19 -11.70
CA ALA A 45 -14.08 -4.34 -10.75
C ALA A 45 -12.66 -4.92 -10.68
N ALA A 46 -11.69 -4.15 -11.17
CA ALA A 46 -10.31 -4.62 -11.21
C ALA A 46 -9.89 -4.93 -9.79
N ALA A 47 -9.55 -6.19 -9.56
CA ALA A 47 -9.18 -6.65 -8.23
C ALA A 47 -7.93 -5.91 -7.74
N ASN A 48 -7.89 -5.57 -6.46
CA ASN A 48 -6.81 -4.82 -5.84
C ASN A 48 -5.48 -5.59 -5.92
N PRO A 49 -4.35 -4.94 -6.25
CA PRO A 49 -3.05 -5.60 -6.29
C PRO A 49 -2.66 -6.18 -4.93
N GLN A 50 -2.29 -7.46 -4.91
CA GLN A 50 -1.90 -8.20 -3.71
C GLN A 50 -0.67 -9.06 -3.96
N MET A 51 0.12 -9.28 -2.90
CA MET A 51 1.25 -10.19 -2.90
C MET A 51 1.41 -10.82 -1.50
N LEU A 52 1.69 -12.12 -1.47
CA LEU A 52 2.01 -12.86 -0.26
C LEU A 52 3.29 -13.67 -0.48
N VAL A 53 4.29 -13.46 0.35
CA VAL A 53 5.64 -14.01 0.19
C VAL A 53 6.15 -14.59 1.50
N ASP A 54 6.82 -15.73 1.43
CA ASP A 54 7.61 -16.29 2.51
C ASP A 54 9.01 -15.65 2.53
N VAL A 55 9.38 -15.03 3.64
CA VAL A 55 10.65 -14.28 3.75
C VAL A 55 11.84 -15.22 3.68
N GLY A 56 11.79 -16.38 4.34
CA GLY A 56 12.91 -17.32 4.40
C GLY A 56 13.32 -17.86 3.03
N SER A 57 12.37 -18.38 2.27
CA SER A 57 12.62 -18.94 0.94
C SER A 57 12.59 -17.91 -0.20
N GLY A 58 11.95 -16.74 0.00
CA GLY A 58 11.67 -15.76 -1.06
C GLY A 58 10.60 -16.21 -2.05
N ARG A 59 9.85 -17.27 -1.74
CA ARG A 59 8.84 -17.82 -2.64
C ARG A 59 7.50 -17.13 -2.47
N VAL A 60 6.83 -16.92 -3.60
CA VAL A 60 5.48 -16.36 -3.67
C VAL A 60 4.46 -17.44 -3.29
N ILE A 61 3.59 -17.14 -2.35
CA ILE A 61 2.51 -18.03 -1.91
C ILE A 61 1.20 -17.69 -2.62
N ALA A 62 0.95 -16.40 -2.83
CA ALA A 62 -0.22 -15.91 -3.55
C ALA A 62 0.08 -14.53 -4.14
N HIS A 63 -0.56 -14.22 -5.27
CA HIS A 63 -0.49 -12.90 -5.89
C HIS A 63 -1.73 -12.63 -6.76
N GLN A 64 -2.04 -11.36 -6.93
CA GLN A 64 -3.12 -10.87 -7.78
C GLN A 64 -2.75 -9.49 -8.28
N GLU A 65 -2.85 -9.23 -9.60
CA GLU A 65 -2.52 -7.92 -10.19
C GLU A 65 -1.16 -7.36 -9.74
N ALA A 66 -0.20 -8.23 -9.43
CA ALA A 66 1.02 -7.90 -8.70
C ALA A 66 1.96 -6.94 -9.43
N PHE A 67 1.82 -6.81 -10.75
CA PHE A 67 2.62 -5.94 -11.61
C PHE A 67 1.91 -4.65 -12.04
N ARG A 68 0.62 -4.49 -11.66
CA ARG A 68 -0.13 -3.25 -11.94
C ARG A 68 0.51 -2.08 -11.21
N LYS A 69 0.84 -1.02 -11.94
CA LYS A 69 1.39 0.21 -11.35
C LYS A 69 0.35 0.92 -10.50
N TRP A 70 0.78 1.31 -9.33
CA TRP A 70 -0.04 1.92 -8.30
C TRP A 70 0.65 3.09 -7.62
N TYR A 71 -0.09 4.02 -7.04
CA TYR A 71 0.52 5.05 -6.19
C TYR A 71 0.93 4.45 -4.85
N PRO A 72 2.22 4.53 -4.46
CA PRO A 72 2.71 3.94 -3.21
C PRO A 72 2.13 4.61 -1.97
N ALA A 73 1.77 5.89 -2.06
CA ALA A 73 1.47 6.70 -0.88
C ALA A 73 2.60 6.54 0.16
N SER A 74 2.28 6.54 1.47
CA SER A 74 3.31 6.42 2.52
C SER A 74 4.01 5.06 2.61
N LEU A 75 3.74 4.08 1.73
CA LEU A 75 4.61 2.90 1.60
C LEU A 75 6.00 3.30 1.09
N THR A 76 6.13 4.43 0.39
CA THR A 76 7.41 5.06 0.01
C THR A 76 8.39 5.16 1.19
N LYS A 77 7.88 5.39 2.41
CA LYS A 77 8.70 5.50 3.62
C LYS A 77 9.43 4.21 4.00
N LEU A 78 9.04 3.06 3.43
CA LEU A 78 9.84 1.83 3.53
C LEU A 78 11.17 1.98 2.77
N MET A 79 11.17 2.61 1.60
CA MET A 79 12.42 2.90 0.87
C MET A 79 13.22 3.98 1.59
N THR A 80 12.56 4.98 2.17
CA THR A 80 13.24 5.97 3.01
C THR A 80 13.96 5.31 4.20
N ALA A 81 13.28 4.42 4.92
CA ALA A 81 13.88 3.66 6.01
C ALA A 81 15.02 2.75 5.51
N TYR A 82 14.80 2.02 4.41
CA TYR A 82 15.79 1.13 3.81
C TYR A 82 17.08 1.87 3.43
N THR A 83 16.97 2.99 2.72
CA THR A 83 18.12 3.82 2.31
C THR A 83 18.84 4.37 3.53
N THR A 84 18.11 4.74 4.59
CA THR A 84 18.68 5.19 5.87
C THR A 84 19.42 4.05 6.58
N PHE A 85 18.84 2.84 6.66
CA PHE A 85 19.48 1.67 7.24
C PHE A 85 20.77 1.29 6.53
N ARG A 86 20.80 1.45 5.21
CA ARG A 86 22.02 1.27 4.41
C ARG A 86 23.15 2.23 4.85
N SER A 87 22.82 3.52 5.04
CA SER A 87 23.77 4.50 5.56
C SER A 87 24.23 4.18 6.98
N MET A 88 23.33 3.74 7.84
CA MET A 88 23.68 3.34 9.22
C MET A 88 24.59 2.11 9.22
N ARG A 89 24.33 1.10 8.40
CA ARG A 89 25.20 -0.08 8.28
C ARG A 89 26.56 0.25 7.70
N ALA A 90 26.64 1.24 6.80
CA ALA A 90 27.92 1.73 6.26
C ALA A 90 28.71 2.57 7.26
N GLY A 91 28.17 2.84 8.46
CA GLY A 91 28.81 3.70 9.46
C GLY A 91 28.77 5.18 9.15
N GLU A 92 28.02 5.60 8.11
CA GLU A 92 27.82 7.01 7.74
C GLU A 92 26.98 7.75 8.81
N LEU A 93 26.05 7.04 9.45
CA LEU A 93 25.10 7.54 10.43
C LEU A 93 24.95 6.54 11.58
N SER A 94 24.49 7.05 12.74
CA SER A 94 24.12 6.24 13.90
C SER A 94 22.69 6.60 14.37
N PRO A 95 22.06 5.83 15.26
CA PRO A 95 20.77 6.18 15.85
C PRO A 95 20.78 7.54 16.56
N GLU A 96 21.94 7.99 17.06
CA GLU A 96 22.15 9.26 17.75
C GLU A 96 22.38 10.43 16.82
N THR A 97 22.58 10.18 15.51
CA THR A 97 22.76 11.25 14.50
C THR A 97 21.63 12.27 14.61
N VAL A 98 22.01 13.55 14.66
CA VAL A 98 21.05 14.65 14.78
C VAL A 98 20.39 14.91 13.44
N VAL A 99 19.07 14.77 13.40
CA VAL A 99 18.19 15.17 12.28
C VAL A 99 17.68 16.58 12.58
N VAL A 100 17.94 17.52 11.69
CA VAL A 100 17.48 18.91 11.83
C VAL A 100 16.27 19.14 10.94
N MET A 101 15.21 19.70 11.50
CA MET A 101 14.02 20.09 10.75
C MET A 101 14.31 21.36 9.93
N SER A 102 14.50 21.22 8.63
CA SER A 102 14.61 22.37 7.72
C SER A 102 13.27 23.08 7.54
N LYS A 103 13.28 24.31 7.01
CA LYS A 103 12.04 24.98 6.61
C LYS A 103 11.27 24.17 5.57
N HIS A 104 11.98 23.62 4.58
CA HIS A 104 11.38 22.79 3.53
C HIS A 104 10.70 21.52 4.12
N ALA A 105 11.38 20.84 5.03
CA ALA A 105 10.79 19.71 5.74
C ALA A 105 9.55 20.12 6.57
N ALA A 106 9.65 21.19 7.35
CA ALA A 106 8.56 21.68 8.19
C ALA A 106 7.33 22.13 7.39
N ASP A 107 7.50 22.61 6.17
CA ASP A 107 6.41 23.07 5.28
C ASP A 107 5.65 21.91 4.62
N GLN A 108 6.10 20.65 4.75
CA GLN A 108 5.43 19.50 4.14
C GLN A 108 3.96 19.38 4.56
N PRO A 109 3.05 18.94 3.66
CA PRO A 109 1.66 18.67 4.00
C PRO A 109 1.50 17.54 5.04
N ALA A 110 0.41 17.55 5.75
CA ALA A 110 0.07 16.47 6.70
C ALA A 110 -0.09 15.09 5.98
N SER A 111 0.21 13.98 6.66
CA SER A 111 0.52 13.75 8.09
C SER A 111 1.91 14.24 8.46
N LYS A 112 2.05 15.02 9.51
CA LYS A 112 3.36 15.56 9.97
C LYS A 112 3.39 15.78 11.49
N MET A 113 4.56 16.06 12.02
CA MET A 113 4.76 16.31 13.46
C MET A 113 4.52 17.78 13.83
N TYR A 114 4.57 18.70 12.85
CA TYR A 114 4.49 20.14 13.08
C TYR A 114 5.65 20.71 13.91
N PHE A 115 6.82 20.08 13.83
CA PHE A 115 8.03 20.63 14.43
C PHE A 115 8.44 21.89 13.69
N LYS A 116 8.92 22.90 14.44
CA LYS A 116 9.39 24.16 13.86
C LYS A 116 10.72 23.96 13.11
N PRO A 117 11.00 24.76 12.09
CA PRO A 117 12.33 24.81 11.49
C PRO A 117 13.40 25.02 12.56
N GLY A 118 14.53 24.30 12.47
CA GLY A 118 15.61 24.31 13.46
C GLY A 118 15.45 23.35 14.63
N SER A 119 14.24 22.77 14.82
CA SER A 119 14.06 21.70 15.81
C SER A 119 14.96 20.50 15.49
N LYS A 120 15.47 19.82 16.53
CA LYS A 120 16.39 18.70 16.38
C LYS A 120 15.83 17.45 17.06
N LEU A 121 16.02 16.31 16.42
CA LEU A 121 15.67 15.00 16.96
C LEU A 121 16.79 14.00 16.61
N THR A 122 16.88 12.89 17.36
CA THR A 122 17.79 11.81 17.00
C THR A 122 17.25 11.06 15.79
N LEU A 123 18.10 10.43 15.00
CA LEU A 123 17.70 9.57 13.88
C LEU A 123 16.82 8.40 14.35
N ASP A 124 17.07 7.86 15.55
CA ASP A 124 16.19 6.88 16.21
C ASP A 124 14.75 7.41 16.36
N SER A 125 14.59 8.59 16.97
CA SER A 125 13.27 9.24 17.10
C SER A 125 12.64 9.52 15.72
N ALA A 126 13.44 9.97 14.76
CA ALA A 126 12.97 10.25 13.41
C ALA A 126 12.47 8.98 12.72
N LEU A 127 13.17 7.85 12.80
CA LEU A 127 12.74 6.56 12.25
C LEU A 127 11.46 6.05 12.89
N LYS A 128 11.32 6.16 14.21
CA LYS A 128 10.09 5.81 14.92
C LYS A 128 8.89 6.63 14.41
N LEU A 129 9.05 7.96 14.29
CA LEU A 129 8.02 8.85 13.76
C LEU A 129 7.73 8.62 12.26
N LEU A 130 8.75 8.31 11.46
CA LEU A 130 8.62 7.93 10.05
C LEU A 130 7.70 6.72 9.87
N ILE A 131 7.92 5.67 10.66
CA ILE A 131 7.21 4.39 10.52
C ILE A 131 5.81 4.47 11.16
N ILE A 132 5.71 4.89 12.40
CA ILE A 132 4.48 4.79 13.20
C ILE A 132 3.52 5.93 12.88
N LYS A 133 3.97 7.19 13.01
CA LYS A 133 3.16 8.38 12.72
C LYS A 133 3.06 8.68 11.23
N SER A 134 3.95 8.06 10.43
CA SER A 134 4.01 8.33 8.98
C SER A 134 4.28 9.81 8.65
N ALA A 135 5.13 10.47 9.44
CA ALA A 135 5.40 11.90 9.37
C ALA A 135 6.10 12.29 8.06
N ASN A 136 5.48 13.19 7.26
CA ASN A 136 6.01 13.63 5.97
C ASN A 136 7.18 14.60 6.14
N ASP A 137 7.07 15.50 7.09
CA ASP A 137 8.12 16.45 7.48
C ASP A 137 9.39 15.71 7.93
N VAL A 138 9.23 14.70 8.78
CA VAL A 138 10.36 13.88 9.26
C VAL A 138 10.98 13.06 8.12
N ALA A 139 10.19 12.58 7.16
CA ALA A 139 10.71 11.84 6.01
C ALA A 139 11.65 12.70 5.15
N VAL A 140 11.29 13.96 4.92
CA VAL A 140 12.13 14.92 4.19
C VAL A 140 13.39 15.27 5.01
N ALA A 141 13.24 15.55 6.30
CA ALA A 141 14.38 15.85 7.18
C ALA A 141 15.39 14.69 7.27
N ILE A 142 14.91 13.43 7.28
CA ILE A 142 15.78 12.25 7.18
C ILE A 142 16.52 12.26 5.82
N GLY A 143 15.81 12.48 4.72
CA GLY A 143 16.43 12.51 3.38
C GLY A 143 17.52 13.57 3.27
N GLU A 144 17.27 14.78 3.78
CA GLU A 144 18.25 15.88 3.84
C GLU A 144 19.46 15.51 4.72
N THR A 145 19.22 14.82 5.84
CA THR A 145 20.31 14.36 6.74
C THR A 145 21.18 13.29 6.09
N VAL A 146 20.56 12.33 5.38
CA VAL A 146 21.26 11.19 4.75
C VAL A 146 22.07 11.61 3.52
N SER A 147 21.54 12.53 2.72
CA SER A 147 22.09 12.83 1.38
C SER A 147 22.34 14.33 1.12
N GLY A 148 22.21 15.19 2.13
CA GLY A 148 22.38 16.63 2.02
C GLY A 148 21.23 17.40 1.38
N SER A 149 20.34 16.73 0.62
CA SER A 149 19.13 17.31 0.04
C SER A 149 18.09 16.26 -0.28
N GLU A 150 16.81 16.67 -0.36
CA GLU A 150 15.72 15.79 -0.81
C GLU A 150 15.98 15.21 -2.19
N ALA A 151 16.46 16.04 -3.15
CA ALA A 151 16.73 15.60 -4.51
C ALA A 151 17.81 14.51 -4.58
N ALA A 152 18.93 14.69 -3.88
CA ALA A 152 20.00 13.69 -3.79
C ALA A 152 19.51 12.40 -3.12
N PHE A 153 18.67 12.52 -2.08
CA PHE A 153 18.10 11.36 -1.42
C PHE A 153 17.15 10.58 -2.33
N VAL A 154 16.28 11.25 -3.08
CA VAL A 154 15.39 10.64 -4.07
C VAL A 154 16.19 9.91 -5.16
N GLN A 155 17.29 10.51 -5.62
CA GLN A 155 18.18 9.82 -6.55
C GLN A 155 18.73 8.52 -5.95
N ARG A 156 19.20 8.55 -4.69
CA ARG A 156 19.67 7.37 -3.96
C ARG A 156 18.57 6.33 -3.76
N MET A 157 17.33 6.74 -3.41
CA MET A 157 16.18 5.82 -3.33
C MET A 157 15.93 5.07 -4.65
N ASN A 158 16.00 5.76 -5.79
CA ASN A 158 15.80 5.14 -7.10
C ASN A 158 16.97 4.23 -7.50
N GLN A 159 18.21 4.57 -7.14
CA GLN A 159 19.36 3.68 -7.31
C GLN A 159 19.18 2.38 -6.50
N GLU A 160 18.74 2.49 -5.25
CA GLU A 160 18.44 1.31 -4.44
C GLU A 160 17.27 0.50 -5.02
N ALA A 161 16.22 1.14 -5.53
CA ALA A 161 15.13 0.45 -6.20
C ALA A 161 15.63 -0.37 -7.41
N GLN A 162 16.51 0.20 -8.24
CA GLN A 162 17.13 -0.51 -9.36
C GLN A 162 17.99 -1.67 -8.87
N ARG A 163 18.83 -1.47 -7.85
CA ARG A 163 19.69 -2.51 -7.27
C ARG A 163 18.88 -3.71 -6.74
N LEU A 164 17.71 -3.44 -6.18
CA LEU A 164 16.78 -4.46 -5.67
C LEU A 164 15.98 -5.14 -6.78
N GLY A 165 16.06 -4.69 -8.02
CA GLY A 165 15.24 -5.22 -9.12
C GLY A 165 13.77 -4.78 -9.04
N MET A 166 13.48 -3.62 -8.44
CA MET A 166 12.15 -2.99 -8.42
C MET A 166 11.91 -2.28 -9.77
N THR A 167 11.79 -3.04 -10.84
CA THR A 167 11.77 -2.57 -12.23
C THR A 167 10.54 -1.73 -12.59
N SER A 168 9.49 -1.82 -11.80
CA SER A 168 8.24 -1.08 -11.97
C SER A 168 7.97 -0.14 -10.79
N THR A 169 9.05 0.53 -10.31
CA THR A 169 8.94 1.51 -9.22
C THR A 169 9.78 2.74 -9.53
N ARG A 170 9.21 3.91 -9.25
CA ARG A 170 9.90 5.20 -9.28
C ARG A 170 9.43 6.06 -8.11
N PHE A 171 10.37 6.61 -7.37
CA PHE A 171 10.14 7.56 -6.29
C PHE A 171 10.46 8.98 -6.76
N VAL A 172 9.67 9.97 -6.32
CA VAL A 172 9.89 11.39 -6.61
C VAL A 172 10.01 12.25 -5.35
N ASN A 173 9.74 11.66 -4.18
CA ASN A 173 9.91 12.26 -2.86
C ASN A 173 10.09 11.15 -1.79
N PRO A 174 10.60 11.47 -0.58
CA PRO A 174 10.81 10.48 0.47
C PRO A 174 9.57 10.14 1.30
N ASN A 175 8.48 10.90 1.15
CA ASN A 175 7.30 10.80 2.01
C ASN A 175 6.10 10.08 1.36
N GLY A 176 6.07 9.98 0.02
CA GLY A 176 5.01 9.32 -0.73
C GLY A 176 3.78 10.20 -1.02
N LEU A 177 3.91 11.51 -0.87
CA LEU A 177 2.89 12.44 -1.37
C LEU A 177 2.77 12.32 -2.90
N PRO A 178 1.58 12.57 -3.46
CA PRO A 178 1.39 12.51 -4.91
C PRO A 178 2.40 13.39 -5.66
N GLY A 179 3.01 12.83 -6.71
CA GLY A 179 3.95 13.53 -7.58
C GLY A 179 3.95 12.90 -8.97
N LYS A 180 4.19 13.73 -10.01
CA LYS A 180 4.23 13.26 -11.39
C LYS A 180 5.32 12.20 -11.56
N GLY A 181 4.94 11.00 -12.01
CA GLY A 181 5.86 9.90 -12.26
C GLY A 181 6.20 9.05 -11.03
N GLN A 182 5.47 9.20 -9.89
CA GLN A 182 5.61 8.33 -8.73
C GLN A 182 4.70 7.12 -8.87
N TYR A 183 5.27 5.92 -8.83
CA TYR A 183 4.53 4.66 -8.88
C TYR A 183 5.35 3.51 -8.28
N THR A 184 4.65 2.44 -7.97
CA THR A 184 5.19 1.15 -7.52
C THR A 184 4.26 0.02 -7.95
N THR A 185 4.58 -1.22 -7.58
CA THR A 185 3.73 -2.41 -7.74
C THR A 185 3.71 -3.22 -6.45
N ALA A 186 2.73 -4.12 -6.31
CA ALA A 186 2.69 -5.02 -5.15
C ALA A 186 3.92 -5.95 -5.12
N ARG A 187 4.38 -6.39 -6.31
CA ARG A 187 5.61 -7.20 -6.45
C ARG A 187 6.85 -6.45 -5.96
N ASP A 188 7.03 -5.20 -6.36
CA ASP A 188 8.21 -4.42 -5.99
C ASP A 188 8.21 -4.05 -4.51
N MET A 189 7.03 -3.72 -3.94
CA MET A 189 6.90 -3.49 -2.51
C MET A 189 7.19 -4.75 -1.68
N ALA A 190 6.85 -5.93 -2.19
CA ALA A 190 7.21 -7.20 -1.56
C ALA A 190 8.72 -7.44 -1.60
N LEU A 191 9.40 -7.16 -2.72
CA LEU A 191 10.87 -7.21 -2.82
C LEU A 191 11.53 -6.34 -1.75
N LEU A 192 11.11 -5.07 -1.67
CA LEU A 192 11.64 -4.14 -0.68
C LEU A 192 11.44 -4.66 0.75
N ALA A 193 10.22 -5.12 1.06
CA ALA A 193 9.89 -5.59 2.39
C ALA A 193 10.65 -6.87 2.78
N VAL A 194 10.76 -7.84 1.86
CA VAL A 194 11.58 -9.06 2.06
C VAL A 194 13.04 -8.68 2.29
N THR A 195 13.58 -7.77 1.50
CA THR A 195 14.96 -7.32 1.62
C THR A 195 15.21 -6.60 2.96
N ILE A 196 14.31 -5.71 3.38
CA ILE A 196 14.42 -5.07 4.70
C ILE A 196 14.50 -6.13 5.81
N ARG A 197 13.62 -7.14 5.78
CA ARG A 197 13.58 -8.18 6.82
C ARG A 197 14.81 -9.07 6.81
N ARG A 198 15.43 -9.30 5.66
CA ARG A 198 16.63 -10.14 5.52
C ARG A 198 17.93 -9.40 5.78
N GLU A 199 18.06 -8.20 5.20
CA GLU A 199 19.30 -7.42 5.31
C GLU A 199 19.40 -6.68 6.65
N PHE A 200 18.27 -6.29 7.26
CA PHE A 200 18.26 -5.42 8.44
C PHE A 200 17.40 -5.99 9.59
N PRO A 201 17.63 -7.25 10.01
CA PRO A 201 16.88 -7.83 11.13
C PRO A 201 17.06 -7.04 12.43
N GLU A 202 18.19 -6.36 12.63
CA GLU A 202 18.49 -5.51 13.78
C GLU A 202 17.57 -4.29 13.89
N TYR A 203 17.00 -3.83 12.76
CA TYR A 203 16.06 -2.69 12.75
C TYR A 203 14.58 -3.14 12.66
N ALA A 204 14.30 -4.44 12.73
CA ALA A 204 12.93 -4.96 12.69
C ALA A 204 12.04 -4.38 13.80
N GLY A 205 12.62 -4.04 14.96
CA GLY A 205 11.91 -3.46 16.09
C GLY A 205 11.18 -2.15 15.77
N TYR A 206 11.67 -1.33 14.83
CA TYR A 206 10.98 -0.09 14.42
C TYR A 206 9.60 -0.34 13.84
N PHE A 207 9.41 -1.45 13.14
CA PHE A 207 8.14 -1.78 12.49
C PHE A 207 7.14 -2.43 13.45
N ALA A 208 7.61 -3.04 14.53
CA ALA A 208 6.81 -3.76 15.51
C ALA A 208 6.25 -2.88 16.64
N LEU A 209 6.61 -1.59 16.68
CA LEU A 209 6.13 -0.66 17.72
C LEU A 209 4.61 -0.51 17.65
N GLU A 210 3.91 -0.67 18.78
CA GLU A 210 2.46 -0.47 18.88
C GLU A 210 2.07 1.00 18.82
N GLY A 211 2.96 1.89 19.23
CA GLY A 211 2.79 3.33 19.17
C GLY A 211 4.04 4.09 19.57
N VAL A 212 3.99 5.40 19.38
CA VAL A 212 5.03 6.33 19.83
C VAL A 212 4.42 7.49 20.60
N THR A 213 5.16 7.98 21.59
CA THR A 213 4.82 9.18 22.36
C THR A 213 5.89 10.24 22.24
N THR A 214 5.48 11.49 22.17
CA THR A 214 6.39 12.65 22.29
C THR A 214 6.51 13.16 23.72
N GLY A 215 5.89 12.46 24.68
CA GLY A 215 5.67 12.95 26.05
C GLY A 215 4.50 13.93 26.19
N LYS A 216 4.13 14.61 25.08
CA LYS A 216 2.96 15.52 25.03
C LYS A 216 1.77 14.89 24.31
N LYS A 217 2.01 13.96 23.38
CA LYS A 217 0.97 13.33 22.56
C LYS A 217 1.37 11.93 22.14
N ASP A 218 0.40 11.03 22.19
CA ASP A 218 0.51 9.64 21.78
C ASP A 218 0.02 9.44 20.35
N TYR A 219 0.72 8.58 19.59
CA TYR A 219 0.40 8.20 18.22
C TYR A 219 0.42 6.68 18.10
N PRO A 220 -0.75 6.02 18.19
CA PRO A 220 -0.86 4.58 17.91
C PRO A 220 -0.43 4.25 16.48
N ASN A 221 0.08 3.03 16.29
CA ASN A 221 0.44 2.55 14.96
C ASN A 221 -0.79 2.48 14.04
N TYR A 222 -0.67 3.02 12.83
CA TYR A 222 -1.74 2.92 11.82
C TYR A 222 -1.91 1.51 11.24
N ASN A 223 -0.93 0.62 11.47
CA ASN A 223 -1.07 -0.80 11.16
C ASN A 223 -1.86 -1.50 12.28
N LEU A 224 -3.14 -1.71 12.04
CA LEU A 224 -4.05 -2.30 13.03
C LEU A 224 -3.74 -3.77 13.37
N LEU A 225 -2.79 -4.41 12.69
CA LEU A 225 -2.42 -5.81 12.98
C LEU A 225 -1.40 -5.90 14.11
N VAL A 226 -0.54 -4.88 14.29
CA VAL A 226 0.45 -4.87 15.38
C VAL A 226 -0.27 -4.85 16.73
N GLY A 227 0.05 -5.82 17.60
CA GLY A 227 -0.61 -6.03 18.87
C GLY A 227 -1.98 -6.75 18.80
N ARG A 228 -2.53 -7.02 17.60
CA ARG A 228 -3.87 -7.63 17.41
C ARG A 228 -3.86 -8.93 16.62
N PHE A 229 -2.98 -9.05 15.64
CA PHE A 229 -2.79 -10.30 14.90
C PHE A 229 -1.61 -11.07 15.51
N PRO A 230 -1.77 -12.36 15.87
CA PRO A 230 -0.70 -13.13 16.51
C PRO A 230 0.56 -13.18 15.63
N GLY A 231 1.66 -12.64 16.13
CA GLY A 231 2.94 -12.57 15.44
C GLY A 231 3.12 -11.38 14.48
N ALA A 232 2.15 -10.46 14.36
CA ALA A 232 2.33 -9.27 13.56
C ALA A 232 3.48 -8.39 14.10
N ASP A 233 4.46 -8.12 13.23
CA ASP A 233 5.69 -7.41 13.56
C ASP A 233 6.07 -6.33 12.53
N GLY A 234 5.10 -5.82 11.78
CA GLY A 234 5.28 -4.73 10.82
C GLY A 234 4.23 -4.65 9.74
N MET A 235 4.39 -3.80 8.69
CA MET A 235 5.52 -2.90 8.51
C MET A 235 5.03 -1.44 8.31
N LYS A 236 4.24 -1.18 7.24
CA LYS A 236 3.86 0.20 6.90
C LYS A 236 2.50 0.28 6.23
N THR A 237 1.80 1.39 6.47
CA THR A 237 0.54 1.75 5.83
C THR A 237 0.70 2.99 4.95
N GLY A 238 -0.19 3.14 3.97
CA GLY A 238 -0.26 4.31 3.11
C GLY A 238 -1.69 4.63 2.70
N TYR A 239 -1.96 5.90 2.41
CA TYR A 239 -3.23 6.36 1.89
C TYR A 239 -3.08 7.70 1.18
N VAL A 240 -3.60 7.76 -0.02
CA VAL A 240 -4.01 8.98 -0.74
C VAL A 240 -5.24 8.63 -1.57
N CYS A 241 -6.03 9.63 -2.01
CA CYS A 241 -7.23 9.34 -2.82
C CYS A 241 -6.91 8.46 -4.04
N ALA A 242 -5.82 8.76 -4.73
CA ALA A 242 -5.41 8.05 -5.93
C ALA A 242 -5.03 6.58 -5.71
N SER A 243 -4.60 6.23 -4.49
CA SER A 243 -4.19 4.86 -4.17
C SER A 243 -5.20 4.05 -3.37
N GLY A 244 -6.19 4.69 -2.73
CA GLY A 244 -6.92 4.00 -1.66
C GLY A 244 -6.02 3.65 -0.48
N PHE A 245 -6.41 2.64 0.29
CA PHE A 245 -5.71 2.23 1.51
C PHE A 245 -4.71 1.11 1.21
N ASN A 246 -3.42 1.43 1.33
CA ASN A 246 -2.31 0.51 1.09
C ASN A 246 -1.73 -0.02 2.40
N GLN A 247 -1.21 -1.26 2.39
CA GLN A 247 -0.51 -1.84 3.52
C GLN A 247 0.54 -2.86 3.07
N VAL A 248 1.72 -2.79 3.66
CA VAL A 248 2.69 -3.87 3.73
C VAL A 248 2.70 -4.36 5.17
N SER A 249 2.40 -5.64 5.37
CA SER A 249 2.42 -6.25 6.70
C SER A 249 3.38 -7.43 6.74
N SER A 250 3.95 -7.66 7.91
CA SER A 250 4.71 -8.87 8.20
C SER A 250 4.22 -9.54 9.49
N ALA A 251 4.36 -10.85 9.54
CA ALA A 251 4.10 -11.62 10.75
C ALA A 251 5.07 -12.79 10.84
N THR A 252 5.54 -13.06 12.08
CA THR A 252 6.45 -14.15 12.39
C THR A 252 5.82 -15.10 13.40
N ARG A 253 5.74 -16.39 13.06
CA ARG A 253 5.33 -17.48 13.97
C ARG A 253 6.19 -18.70 13.77
N ASN A 254 6.63 -19.33 14.84
CA ASN A 254 7.43 -20.57 14.81
C ASN A 254 8.66 -20.46 13.90
N GLY A 255 9.36 -19.32 13.94
CA GLY A 255 10.54 -19.05 13.12
C GLY A 255 10.26 -18.73 11.65
N ARG A 256 9.00 -18.77 11.21
CA ARG A 256 8.60 -18.43 9.84
C ARG A 256 8.04 -17.00 9.78
N THR A 257 8.60 -16.21 8.88
CA THR A 257 8.15 -14.85 8.59
C THR A 257 7.51 -14.78 7.20
N VAL A 258 6.32 -14.18 7.12
CA VAL A 258 5.63 -13.92 5.85
C VAL A 258 5.33 -12.42 5.70
N ILE A 259 5.26 -11.96 4.46
CA ILE A 259 4.91 -10.59 4.10
C ILE A 259 3.66 -10.61 3.22
N SER A 260 2.69 -9.77 3.58
CA SER A 260 1.56 -9.42 2.70
C SER A 260 1.67 -7.99 2.22
N VAL A 261 1.38 -7.77 0.94
CA VAL A 261 1.19 -6.45 0.33
C VAL A 261 -0.24 -6.36 -0.16
N VAL A 262 -0.94 -5.30 0.23
CA VAL A 262 -2.30 -4.97 -0.20
C VAL A 262 -2.29 -3.52 -0.68
N LEU A 263 -2.67 -3.28 -1.93
CA LEU A 263 -2.80 -1.94 -2.49
C LEU A 263 -4.27 -1.69 -2.85
N GLY A 264 -4.76 -0.49 -2.59
CA GLY A 264 -6.06 -0.04 -3.09
C GLY A 264 -7.28 -0.53 -2.31
N ALA A 265 -7.15 -1.00 -1.09
CA ALA A 265 -8.33 -1.36 -0.30
C ALA A 265 -9.25 -0.15 -0.06
N ASP A 266 -10.54 -0.42 0.13
CA ASP A 266 -11.57 0.62 0.20
C ASP A 266 -11.59 1.38 1.53
N SER A 267 -11.07 0.76 2.61
CA SER A 267 -11.09 1.35 3.95
C SER A 267 -9.91 0.89 4.81
N LEU A 268 -9.75 1.54 5.95
CA LEU A 268 -8.80 1.13 6.99
C LEU A 268 -9.07 -0.30 7.49
N GLY A 269 -10.34 -0.64 7.68
CA GLY A 269 -10.76 -1.98 8.09
C GLY A 269 -10.48 -3.02 7.02
N ALA A 270 -10.98 -2.80 5.80
CA ALA A 270 -10.80 -3.73 4.69
C ALA A 270 -9.32 -4.04 4.41
N ARG A 271 -8.45 -3.03 4.46
CA ARG A 271 -7.00 -3.21 4.32
C ARG A 271 -6.42 -4.11 5.42
N ALA A 272 -6.87 -3.94 6.66
CA ALA A 272 -6.42 -4.75 7.78
C ALA A 272 -6.93 -6.20 7.66
N ASP A 273 -8.21 -6.38 7.31
CA ASP A 273 -8.84 -7.69 7.15
C ASP A 273 -8.16 -8.50 6.04
N ILE A 274 -8.01 -7.92 4.84
CA ILE A 274 -7.33 -8.58 3.71
C ILE A 274 -5.88 -8.94 4.09
N SER A 275 -5.16 -8.03 4.77
CA SER A 275 -3.78 -8.30 5.18
C SER A 275 -3.71 -9.43 6.22
N ALA A 276 -4.63 -9.50 7.17
CA ALA A 276 -4.69 -10.55 8.18
C ALA A 276 -4.98 -11.92 7.56
N ASP A 277 -5.93 -11.99 6.63
CA ASP A 277 -6.28 -13.22 5.92
C ASP A 277 -5.10 -13.74 5.07
N LEU A 278 -4.41 -12.85 4.37
CA LEU A 278 -3.19 -13.19 3.62
C LEU A 278 -2.08 -13.69 4.57
N LEU A 279 -1.81 -12.98 5.67
CA LEU A 279 -0.79 -13.40 6.64
C LEU A 279 -1.13 -14.77 7.24
N GLN A 280 -2.38 -14.99 7.63
CA GLN A 280 -2.83 -16.29 8.15
C GLN A 280 -2.63 -17.40 7.11
N LYS A 281 -3.06 -17.17 5.86
CA LYS A 281 -2.81 -18.10 4.75
C LYS A 281 -1.31 -18.38 4.61
N GLY A 282 -0.47 -17.35 4.62
CA GLY A 282 0.98 -17.49 4.49
C GLY A 282 1.61 -18.33 5.59
N LEU A 283 1.16 -18.15 6.82
CA LEU A 283 1.69 -18.86 8.00
C LEU A 283 1.22 -20.32 8.11
N THR A 284 0.14 -20.69 7.42
CA THR A 284 -0.46 -22.05 7.51
C THR A 284 -0.33 -22.87 6.23
N THR A 285 0.05 -22.26 5.10
CA THR A 285 0.16 -22.96 3.81
C THR A 285 1.63 -23.35 3.55
N SER A 286 1.85 -24.51 2.94
CA SER A 286 3.16 -24.92 2.44
C SER A 286 3.65 -24.00 1.32
N VAL A 287 4.97 -23.83 1.21
CA VAL A 287 5.59 -22.92 0.22
C VAL A 287 6.01 -23.70 -1.03
N ALA A 288 5.29 -23.51 -2.13
CA ALA A 288 5.57 -24.22 -3.39
C ALA A 288 5.78 -23.30 -4.62
N GLY A 289 5.48 -21.99 -4.51
CA GLY A 289 5.52 -21.05 -5.63
C GLY A 289 6.93 -20.70 -6.14
N ASN A 290 7.00 -19.96 -7.24
CA ASN A 290 8.24 -19.40 -7.78
C ASN A 290 8.87 -18.40 -6.82
N ARG A 291 10.17 -18.15 -6.98
CA ARG A 291 10.83 -17.08 -6.23
C ARG A 291 10.32 -15.71 -6.72
N LEU A 292 10.22 -14.76 -5.81
CA LEU A 292 9.69 -13.42 -6.07
C LEU A 292 10.47 -12.68 -7.18
N GLU A 293 11.79 -12.88 -7.21
CA GLU A 293 12.68 -12.29 -8.21
C GLU A 293 12.43 -12.87 -9.62
N GLN A 294 11.97 -14.11 -9.71
CA GLN A 294 11.72 -14.85 -10.95
C GLN A 294 10.28 -14.73 -11.46
N LEU A 295 9.41 -14.04 -10.71
CA LEU A 295 8.02 -13.88 -11.14
C LEU A 295 7.97 -12.98 -12.38
N ALA A 296 7.52 -13.55 -13.51
CA ALA A 296 7.39 -12.82 -14.76
C ALA A 296 6.20 -11.85 -14.71
N PRO A 297 6.29 -10.68 -15.34
CA PRO A 297 5.16 -9.76 -15.50
C PRO A 297 3.95 -10.42 -16.18
N TYR A 298 2.76 -10.10 -15.69
CA TYR A 298 1.48 -10.54 -16.25
C TYR A 298 0.41 -9.47 -16.02
N GLY A 299 -0.68 -9.53 -16.79
CA GLY A 299 -1.77 -8.56 -16.74
C GLY A 299 -1.70 -7.56 -17.91
N GLU A 300 -2.70 -6.71 -18.00
CA GLU A 300 -2.83 -5.68 -19.03
C GLU A 300 -2.62 -4.28 -18.45
N GLY A 301 -2.28 -3.30 -19.30
CA GLY A 301 -2.12 -1.90 -18.91
C GLY A 301 -0.99 -1.65 -17.91
N LEU A 302 0.08 -2.46 -17.94
CA LEU A 302 1.21 -2.40 -16.99
C LEU A 302 2.04 -1.11 -17.10
N ASP A 303 1.88 -0.34 -18.17
CA ASP A 303 2.53 0.95 -18.42
C ASP A 303 1.79 2.11 -17.72
N GLN A 304 0.52 1.93 -17.37
CA GLN A 304 -0.33 2.96 -16.77
C GLN A 304 -0.40 2.84 -15.25
N VAL A 305 -0.38 4.00 -14.57
CA VAL A 305 -0.60 4.06 -13.12
C VAL A 305 -2.09 4.16 -12.85
N THR A 306 -2.64 3.23 -12.10
CA THR A 306 -4.06 3.22 -11.76
C THR A 306 -4.38 4.29 -10.71
N ASP A 307 -5.38 5.12 -11.01
CA ASP A 307 -5.93 6.14 -10.10
C ASP A 307 -7.38 5.78 -9.74
N ILE A 308 -7.62 5.55 -8.46
CA ILE A 308 -8.95 5.21 -7.93
C ILE A 308 -9.58 6.34 -7.10
N SER A 309 -9.14 7.59 -7.31
CA SER A 309 -9.63 8.77 -6.56
C SER A 309 -11.16 8.89 -6.60
N ALA A 310 -11.75 8.66 -7.77
CA ALA A 310 -13.20 8.74 -7.97
C ALA A 310 -13.98 7.72 -7.12
N GLN A 311 -13.39 6.54 -6.88
CA GLN A 311 -14.00 5.48 -6.05
C GLN A 311 -13.78 5.75 -4.56
N ILE A 312 -12.59 6.22 -4.18
CA ILE A 312 -12.16 6.33 -2.79
C ILE A 312 -12.63 7.65 -2.14
N CYS A 313 -12.55 8.77 -2.84
CA CYS A 313 -12.74 10.10 -2.25
C CYS A 313 -14.06 10.77 -2.61
N ASN A 314 -14.99 10.10 -3.29
CA ASN A 314 -16.33 10.64 -3.48
C ASN A 314 -17.09 10.69 -2.14
N PRO A 315 -18.10 11.58 -2.01
CA PRO A 315 -18.84 11.74 -0.76
C PRO A 315 -19.53 10.48 -0.26
N GLN A 316 -20.08 9.65 -1.17
CA GLN A 316 -20.76 8.41 -0.86
C GLN A 316 -19.80 7.39 -0.23
N ALA A 317 -18.64 7.15 -0.87
CA ALA A 317 -17.63 6.24 -0.34
C ALA A 317 -17.10 6.70 1.03
N ARG A 318 -16.98 8.02 1.24
CA ARG A 318 -16.59 8.57 2.56
C ARG A 318 -17.64 8.27 3.62
N LYS A 319 -18.91 8.42 3.29
CA LYS A 319 -20.04 8.15 4.20
C LYS A 319 -20.07 6.68 4.61
N VAL A 320 -19.98 5.74 3.66
CA VAL A 320 -19.94 4.31 3.92
C VAL A 320 -18.77 3.94 4.84
N ARG A 321 -17.58 4.49 4.60
CA ARG A 321 -16.42 4.25 5.47
C ARG A 321 -16.60 4.79 6.89
N SER A 322 -17.28 5.93 7.06
CA SER A 322 -17.54 6.47 8.39
C SER A 322 -18.60 5.67 9.15
N GLU A 323 -19.50 5.01 8.45
CA GLU A 323 -20.54 4.14 9.00
C GLU A 323 -20.01 2.75 9.42
N GLY A 324 -18.82 2.35 8.96
CA GLY A 324 -18.16 1.08 9.31
C GLY A 324 -17.63 1.00 10.75
N ARG A 325 -18.35 1.63 11.70
CA ARG A 325 -18.04 1.60 13.13
C ARG A 325 -19.10 0.82 13.90
N ASP A 326 -18.68 0.19 15.01
CA ASP A 326 -19.61 -0.41 15.96
C ASP A 326 -20.31 0.67 16.80
N GLU A 327 -21.23 0.24 17.68
CA GLU A 327 -22.00 1.13 18.56
C GLU A 327 -21.12 1.96 19.50
N ALA A 328 -19.93 1.47 19.84
CA ALA A 328 -18.92 2.18 20.64
C ALA A 328 -18.02 3.12 19.79
N GLY A 329 -18.34 3.30 18.51
CA GLY A 329 -17.55 4.13 17.58
C GLY A 329 -16.21 3.51 17.17
N ARG A 330 -15.93 2.24 17.49
CA ARG A 330 -14.72 1.52 17.12
C ARG A 330 -14.82 1.02 15.68
N MET A 331 -13.68 0.92 15.00
CA MET A 331 -13.63 0.39 13.65
C MET A 331 -14.05 -1.09 13.64
N LYS A 332 -15.04 -1.42 12.82
CA LYS A 332 -15.49 -2.81 12.62
C LYS A 332 -14.47 -3.54 11.76
N LEU A 333 -13.83 -4.56 12.31
CA LEU A 333 -12.92 -5.48 11.64
C LEU A 333 -13.66 -6.82 11.43
N LEU A 334 -13.52 -7.42 10.25
CA LEU A 334 -14.28 -8.61 9.83
C LEU A 334 -13.43 -9.88 9.88
N SER A 335 -12.09 -9.76 9.76
CA SER A 335 -11.23 -10.93 9.80
C SER A 335 -11.22 -11.57 11.19
N PRO A 336 -11.49 -12.89 11.30
CA PRO A 336 -11.48 -13.61 12.59
C PRO A 336 -10.08 -13.72 13.20
N TYR A 337 -9.06 -13.33 12.47
CA TYR A 337 -7.66 -13.40 12.91
C TYR A 337 -7.19 -12.13 13.61
N ILE A 338 -7.99 -11.06 13.60
CA ILE A 338 -7.68 -9.79 14.29
C ILE A 338 -8.42 -9.79 15.63
N ARG A 339 -7.65 -9.77 16.72
CA ARG A 339 -8.19 -9.75 18.08
C ARG A 339 -8.25 -8.31 18.61
N GLU A 340 -9.13 -8.07 19.55
CA GLU A 340 -9.06 -6.83 20.33
C GLU A 340 -7.84 -6.83 21.24
N MET A 341 -7.23 -5.65 21.41
CA MET A 341 -6.17 -5.50 22.39
C MET A 341 -6.79 -5.44 23.78
N GLY A 342 -6.41 -6.38 24.65
CA GLY A 342 -6.86 -6.41 26.06
C GLY A 342 -6.19 -5.35 26.95
N ARG A 343 -5.32 -4.51 26.38
CA ARG A 343 -4.58 -3.43 27.06
C ARG A 343 -4.35 -2.24 26.11
N PRO A 344 -4.04 -1.05 26.63
CA PRO A 344 -3.57 0.05 25.81
C PRO A 344 -2.28 -0.30 25.05
N PRO A 345 -2.06 0.28 23.84
CA PRO A 345 -0.81 0.09 23.11
C PRO A 345 0.42 0.53 23.92
N ALA A 346 1.50 -0.24 23.85
CA ALA A 346 2.77 0.16 24.42
C ALA A 346 3.38 1.32 23.60
N MET A 347 3.72 2.43 24.28
CA MET A 347 4.25 3.64 23.66
C MET A 347 5.76 3.73 23.83
N SER A 348 6.49 3.89 22.71
CA SER A 348 7.92 4.15 22.70
C SER A 348 8.17 5.66 22.55
N PHE A 349 9.13 6.21 23.29
CA PHE A 349 9.45 7.64 23.15
C PHE A 349 10.05 7.94 21.75
N ALA A 350 9.56 9.01 21.14
CA ALA A 350 10.05 9.57 19.89
C ALA A 350 9.73 11.07 19.84
N GLY A 351 10.67 11.89 20.30
CA GLY A 351 10.48 13.33 20.42
C GLY A 351 11.71 14.13 20.04
N LEU A 352 11.61 15.42 20.23
CA LEU A 352 12.73 16.34 20.05
C LEU A 352 13.79 16.11 21.13
N ILE A 353 15.02 16.42 20.81
CA ILE A 353 16.12 16.54 21.79
C ILE A 353 15.75 17.69 22.74
N PRO A 354 15.80 17.47 24.07
CA PRO A 354 15.46 18.52 25.04
C PRO A 354 16.22 19.81 24.79
N GLY A 355 15.52 20.94 24.86
CA GLY A 355 16.11 22.27 24.64
C GLY A 355 16.44 22.62 23.17
N SER A 356 16.09 21.73 22.21
CA SER A 356 16.37 21.97 20.78
C SER A 356 15.22 22.68 20.05
N GLU A 357 14.10 22.97 20.70
CA GLU A 357 13.03 23.77 20.09
C GLU A 357 13.55 25.22 19.89
N PRO A 358 13.40 25.79 18.68
CA PRO A 358 13.76 27.20 18.45
C PRO A 358 12.95 28.11 19.38
N VAL A 359 13.63 28.94 20.15
CA VAL A 359 12.99 30.00 20.95
C VAL A 359 12.36 30.97 19.96
N ALA A 360 11.05 31.24 20.09
CA ALA A 360 10.41 32.27 19.29
C ALA A 360 11.04 33.62 19.66
N THR A 361 11.88 34.17 18.78
CA THR A 361 12.32 35.53 18.92
C THR A 361 11.13 36.45 18.78
N ALA A 362 11.03 37.48 19.62
CA ALA A 362 9.87 38.41 19.68
C ALA A 362 9.65 39.22 18.40
N LYS A 363 10.42 38.99 17.35
CA LYS A 363 10.31 39.60 16.01
C LYS A 363 10.49 38.51 14.95
N GLY A 364 9.58 37.64 14.70
CA GLY A 364 9.40 36.86 13.46
C GLY A 364 10.63 36.42 12.61
N GLU A 365 11.85 36.71 13.02
CA GLU A 365 13.08 36.34 12.34
C GLU A 365 13.60 35.00 12.89
N ILE A 366 13.52 33.98 12.05
CA ILE A 366 14.14 32.68 12.29
C ILE A 366 15.65 32.90 12.12
N ALA A 367 16.44 32.71 13.21
CA ALA A 367 17.89 32.73 13.12
C ALA A 367 18.36 31.81 11.97
N ASN A 368 19.34 32.30 11.17
CA ASN A 368 19.97 31.55 10.09
C ASN A 368 20.35 30.13 10.56
N VAL A 369 19.62 29.14 10.10
CA VAL A 369 19.96 27.73 10.32
C VAL A 369 21.07 27.38 9.33
N PRO A 370 22.27 26.98 9.77
CA PRO A 370 23.32 26.56 8.85
C PRO A 370 22.85 25.35 8.04
N ILE A 371 22.83 25.50 6.71
CA ILE A 371 22.63 24.37 5.81
C ILE A 371 23.88 23.48 5.92
N PRO A 372 23.74 22.17 6.17
CA PRO A 372 24.88 21.25 6.15
C PRO A 372 25.62 21.38 4.82
N LYS A 373 26.94 21.62 4.88
CA LYS A 373 27.77 21.65 3.66
C LYS A 373 27.81 20.25 3.02
N PRO A 374 27.72 20.14 1.69
CA PRO A 374 27.90 18.87 1.01
C PRO A 374 29.26 18.26 1.41
N ARG A 375 29.28 16.95 1.69
CA ARG A 375 30.54 16.24 1.90
C ARG A 375 31.35 16.22 0.59
N PRO A 376 32.69 16.32 0.67
CA PRO A 376 33.55 16.12 -0.51
C PRO A 376 33.31 14.73 -1.10
N THR A 377 33.14 14.69 -2.40
CA THR A 377 33.20 13.44 -3.17
C THR A 377 34.65 12.96 -3.21
N PHE A 378 34.88 11.76 -2.63
CA PHE A 378 36.11 11.02 -2.86
C PHE A 378 35.93 10.07 -4.04
#